data_f8c77a236db5b57b8008aad153459bb6
#
_entry.id   f8c77a236db5b57b8008aad153459bb6
#
_cell.length_a   1.000
_cell.length_b   1.000
_cell.length_c   1.000
_cell.angle_alpha   90.00
_cell.angle_beta   90.00
_cell.angle_gamma   90.00
#
_symmetry.space_group_name_H-M   'P 1'
#
loop_
_entity.id
_entity.type
_entity.pdbx_description
1 polymer ?
#
loop_
_entity_poly.entity_id
_entity_poly.type
_entity_poly.pdbx_seq_one_letter_code
_entity_poly.pdbx_strand_id
1 'polypeptide(L)'
;KNNTNQGASSDYYFSEYQFQKRFDNKLTLTSGAMSSYTLVKSQLYGDHNSTNIAGYIQGDKKWNKFNITAGMRMEYFKIDSVQSKGKLFNTDLNIPFQPVFRFGATYQPMEYTFLRASYGQGYRFPSIAEKYISSAVGPLNVFPNPNLEPEYGWSAELGLKQGFKIKNFK
;
A
#
# COMPACT_ATOMS: atom_id res chain seq x y z
N LYS A 1 18.89 -31.05 27.11
CA LYS A 1 17.78 -30.46 26.32
C LYS A 1 17.61 -29.03 26.79
N ASN A 2 18.31 -28.09 26.16
CA ASN A 2 18.08 -26.66 26.38
C ASN A 2 16.79 -26.27 25.64
N ASN A 3 15.72 -26.16 26.38
CA ASN A 3 14.46 -25.57 25.87
C ASN A 3 14.69 -24.05 25.91
N THR A 4 15.36 -23.50 24.91
CA THR A 4 15.43 -22.06 24.72
C THR A 4 14.06 -21.62 24.26
N ASN A 5 13.29 -21.05 25.19
CA ASN A 5 12.01 -20.38 24.91
C ASN A 5 12.34 -19.18 24.00
N GLN A 6 12.24 -19.37 22.69
CA GLN A 6 12.45 -18.32 21.69
C GLN A 6 11.21 -17.42 21.67
N GLY A 7 11.09 -16.54 22.66
CA GLY A 7 10.01 -15.60 22.79
C GLY A 7 10.18 -14.41 21.84
N ALA A 8 9.10 -13.97 21.24
CA ALA A 8 9.01 -12.69 20.55
C ALA A 8 7.75 -11.94 21.00
N SER A 9 7.87 -10.62 21.13
CA SER A 9 6.75 -9.72 21.42
C SER A 9 6.78 -8.53 20.47
N SER A 10 5.61 -8.00 20.15
CA SER A 10 5.49 -6.83 19.29
C SER A 10 4.37 -5.93 19.81
N ASP A 11 4.69 -4.64 19.95
CA ASP A 11 3.71 -3.59 20.24
C ASP A 11 3.53 -2.75 18.98
N TYR A 12 2.27 -2.53 18.56
CA TYR A 12 1.91 -1.77 17.38
C TYR A 12 0.99 -0.62 17.74
N TYR A 13 1.42 0.59 17.40
CA TYR A 13 0.65 1.82 17.57
C TYR A 13 0.25 2.35 16.22
N PHE A 14 -1.02 2.69 16.04
CA PHE A 14 -1.56 3.18 14.78
C PHE A 14 -2.48 4.37 15.03
N SER A 15 -2.37 5.38 14.15
CA SER A 15 -3.26 6.53 14.11
C SER A 15 -3.52 6.91 12.67
N GLU A 16 -4.77 7.21 12.35
CA GLU A 16 -5.18 7.70 11.03
C GLU A 16 -6.22 8.81 11.19
N TYR A 17 -6.07 9.83 10.37
CA TYR A 17 -7.05 10.88 10.20
C TYR A 17 -7.42 11.00 8.72
N GLN A 18 -8.72 10.99 8.42
CA GLN A 18 -9.26 11.15 7.07
C GLN A 18 -10.27 12.28 7.03
N PHE A 19 -10.17 13.11 6.01
CA PHE A 19 -11.12 14.15 5.68
C PHE A 19 -11.70 13.93 4.29
N GLN A 20 -13.02 14.11 4.15
CA GLN A 20 -13.70 14.02 2.86
C GLN A 20 -14.61 15.24 2.65
N LYS A 21 -14.50 15.85 1.46
CA LYS A 21 -15.35 16.94 1.03
C LYS A 21 -16.03 16.59 -0.28
N ARG A 22 -17.35 16.75 -0.32
CA ARG A 22 -18.16 16.63 -1.53
C ARG A 22 -18.52 18.01 -2.01
N PHE A 23 -18.33 18.24 -3.30
CA PHE A 23 -18.63 19.50 -3.98
C PHE A 23 -19.89 19.34 -4.84
N ASP A 24 -20.64 20.43 -5.07
CA ASP A 24 -21.89 20.45 -5.86
C ASP A 24 -21.66 19.99 -7.31
N ASN A 25 -20.48 20.20 -7.85
CA ASN A 25 -20.10 19.77 -9.19
C ASN A 25 -19.79 18.26 -9.31
N LYS A 26 -20.22 17.43 -8.35
CA LYS A 26 -20.01 15.98 -8.29
C LYS A 26 -18.51 15.56 -8.18
N LEU A 27 -17.66 16.44 -7.66
CA LEU A 27 -16.32 16.11 -7.24
C LEU A 27 -16.34 15.73 -5.77
N THR A 28 -15.76 14.60 -5.42
CA THR A 28 -15.46 14.22 -4.05
C THR A 28 -13.94 14.23 -3.88
N LEU A 29 -13.44 14.97 -2.92
CA LEU A 29 -12.04 15.00 -2.53
C LEU A 29 -11.89 14.30 -1.19
N THR A 30 -11.00 13.31 -1.14
CA THR A 30 -10.63 12.61 0.09
C THR A 30 -9.14 12.83 0.33
N SER A 31 -8.78 13.21 1.53
CA SER A 31 -7.38 13.36 1.95
C SER A 31 -7.19 12.81 3.36
N GLY A 32 -5.99 12.37 3.67
CA GLY A 32 -5.72 11.86 4.99
C GLY A 32 -4.22 11.71 5.26
N ALA A 33 -3.93 11.45 6.53
CA ALA A 33 -2.61 11.13 7.02
C ALA A 33 -2.70 9.96 7.99
N MET A 34 -1.69 9.10 7.96
CA MET A 34 -1.56 8.00 8.89
C MET A 34 -0.16 7.94 9.47
N SER A 35 -0.05 7.40 10.66
CA SER A 35 1.21 7.10 11.32
C SER A 35 1.12 5.75 12.00
N SER A 36 2.17 4.95 11.90
CA SER A 36 2.33 3.77 12.72
C SER A 36 3.74 3.64 13.26
N TYR A 37 3.82 3.05 14.45
CA TYR A 37 5.07 2.77 15.13
C TYR A 37 5.00 1.35 15.68
N THR A 38 6.03 0.55 15.37
CA THR A 38 6.13 -0.83 15.81
C THR A 38 7.39 -1.00 16.64
N LEU A 39 7.24 -1.59 17.82
CA LEU A 39 8.35 -2.07 18.65
C LEU A 39 8.36 -3.59 18.58
N VAL A 40 9.50 -4.18 18.31
CA VAL A 40 9.67 -5.63 18.27
C VAL A 40 10.82 -6.00 19.19
N LYS A 41 10.60 -7.00 20.05
CA LYS A 41 11.61 -7.61 20.89
C LYS A 41 11.66 -9.10 20.57
N SER A 42 12.80 -9.60 20.15
CA SER A 42 12.93 -11.00 19.75
C SER A 42 14.33 -11.55 19.98
N GLN A 43 14.39 -12.78 20.46
CA GLN A 43 15.67 -13.52 20.57
C GLN A 43 16.19 -13.99 19.20
N LEU A 44 15.34 -14.06 18.17
CA LEU A 44 15.72 -14.55 16.84
C LEU A 44 16.31 -13.45 15.94
N TYR A 45 15.83 -12.21 16.07
CA TYR A 45 16.25 -11.11 15.19
C TYR A 45 16.56 -9.80 15.94
N GLY A 46 16.59 -9.86 17.29
CA GLY A 46 16.94 -8.72 18.12
C GLY A 46 15.78 -7.76 18.40
N ASP A 47 16.10 -6.65 19.04
CA ASP A 47 15.17 -5.58 19.37
C ASP A 47 15.26 -4.50 18.31
N HIS A 48 14.13 -4.24 17.62
CA HIS A 48 14.02 -3.31 16.53
C HIS A 48 12.75 -2.47 16.62
N ASN A 49 12.76 -1.32 15.97
CA ASN A 49 11.58 -0.50 15.81
C ASN A 49 11.38 -0.10 14.35
N SER A 50 10.13 0.14 13.97
CA SER A 50 9.82 0.72 12.67
C SER A 50 8.85 1.88 12.80
N THR A 51 9.03 2.88 11.95
CA THR A 51 8.14 4.04 11.82
C THR A 51 7.64 4.11 10.39
N ASN A 52 6.32 4.26 10.24
CA ASN A 52 5.68 4.50 8.96
C ASN A 52 4.79 5.74 9.07
N ILE A 53 4.96 6.71 8.17
CA ILE A 53 4.12 7.91 8.08
C ILE A 53 3.69 8.06 6.64
N ALA A 54 2.40 8.26 6.38
CA ALA A 54 1.91 8.49 5.04
C ALA A 54 0.87 9.61 4.99
N GLY A 55 0.88 10.33 3.88
CA GLY A 55 -0.17 11.25 3.49
C GLY A 55 -0.77 10.83 2.14
N TYR A 56 -2.06 11.04 1.95
CA TYR A 56 -2.73 10.70 0.69
C TYR A 56 -3.81 11.73 0.32
N ILE A 57 -4.05 11.80 -0.98
CA ILE A 57 -5.15 12.58 -1.55
C ILE A 57 -5.75 11.80 -2.73
N GLN A 58 -7.07 11.83 -2.84
CA GLN A 58 -7.83 11.21 -3.92
C GLN A 58 -8.96 12.12 -4.36
N GLY A 59 -9.13 12.25 -5.66
CA GLY A 59 -10.25 12.93 -6.29
C GLY A 59 -11.10 11.94 -7.08
N ASP A 60 -12.42 11.99 -6.86
CA ASP A 60 -13.43 11.23 -7.60
C ASP A 60 -14.36 12.22 -8.29
N LYS A 61 -14.37 12.22 -9.62
CA LYS A 61 -15.17 13.12 -10.43
C LYS A 61 -16.15 12.37 -11.31
N LYS A 62 -17.42 12.69 -11.18
CA LYS A 62 -18.49 12.12 -12.01
C LYS A 62 -18.99 13.14 -13.01
N TRP A 63 -18.91 12.79 -14.29
CA TRP A 63 -19.47 13.55 -15.41
C TRP A 63 -20.43 12.67 -16.18
N ASN A 64 -21.66 13.06 -16.35
CA ASN A 64 -22.62 12.36 -17.21
C ASN A 64 -22.36 10.84 -17.30
N LYS A 65 -21.64 10.41 -18.33
CA LYS A 65 -21.30 9.00 -18.63
C LYS A 65 -19.92 8.57 -18.13
N PHE A 66 -19.12 9.46 -17.54
CA PHE A 66 -17.78 9.17 -17.06
C PHE A 66 -17.69 9.28 -15.55
N ASN A 67 -16.95 8.37 -14.96
CA ASN A 67 -16.47 8.48 -13.60
C ASN A 67 -14.96 8.30 -13.59
N ILE A 68 -14.22 9.27 -13.08
CA ILE A 68 -12.76 9.29 -13.03
C ILE A 68 -12.32 9.40 -11.58
N THR A 69 -11.40 8.54 -11.19
CA THR A 69 -10.72 8.56 -9.90
C THR A 69 -9.24 8.74 -10.13
N ALA A 70 -8.61 9.64 -9.40
CA ALA A 70 -7.17 9.79 -9.38
C ALA A 70 -6.71 9.98 -7.93
N GLY A 71 -5.65 9.30 -7.54
CA GLY A 71 -5.11 9.38 -6.19
C GLY A 71 -3.60 9.26 -6.17
N MET A 72 -3.02 9.88 -5.15
CA MET A 72 -1.60 9.82 -4.83
C MET A 72 -1.44 9.57 -3.33
N ARG A 73 -0.47 8.76 -2.98
CA ARG A 73 0.00 8.52 -1.61
C ARG A 73 1.51 8.71 -1.56
N MET A 74 1.97 9.37 -0.53
CA MET A 74 3.40 9.54 -0.21
C MET A 74 3.65 8.85 1.12
N GLU A 75 4.67 8.02 1.19
CA GLU A 75 4.94 7.21 2.37
C GLU A 75 6.41 7.27 2.78
N TYR A 76 6.64 7.58 4.04
CA TYR A 76 7.93 7.55 4.72
C TYR A 76 8.01 6.29 5.57
N PHE A 77 9.08 5.53 5.40
CA PHE A 77 9.32 4.31 6.19
C PHE A 77 10.77 4.20 6.62
N LYS A 78 10.98 3.84 7.86
CA LYS A 78 12.30 3.50 8.40
C LYS A 78 12.20 2.32 9.37
N ILE A 79 13.29 1.56 9.45
CA ILE A 79 13.54 0.59 10.52
C ILE A 79 14.78 1.07 11.27
N ASP A 80 14.67 1.24 12.58
CA ASP A 80 15.66 1.86 13.46
C ASP A 80 16.14 3.22 12.90
N SER A 81 17.39 3.33 12.49
CA SER A 81 17.96 4.53 11.85
C SER A 81 18.00 4.45 10.32
N VAL A 82 17.65 3.31 9.72
CA VAL A 82 17.75 3.09 8.27
C VAL A 82 16.45 3.46 7.58
N GLN A 83 16.50 4.50 6.76
CA GLN A 83 15.37 5.01 6.01
C GLN A 83 15.32 4.37 4.61
N SER A 84 14.13 3.99 4.17
CA SER A 84 13.89 3.52 2.81
C SER A 84 13.78 4.71 1.85
N LYS A 85 14.49 4.64 0.73
CA LYS A 85 14.40 5.64 -0.35
C LYS A 85 13.19 5.39 -1.25
N GLY A 86 12.69 6.44 -1.88
CA GLY A 86 11.59 6.37 -2.82
C GLY A 86 12.02 5.79 -4.17
N LYS A 87 11.11 5.05 -4.81
CA LYS A 87 11.22 4.53 -6.18
C LYS A 87 10.05 5.02 -7.02
N LEU A 88 10.31 5.38 -8.26
CA LEU A 88 9.29 5.70 -9.25
C LEU A 88 9.60 4.99 -10.56
N PHE A 89 8.70 4.10 -11.03
CA PHE A 89 8.87 3.34 -12.28
C PHE A 89 10.23 2.66 -12.43
N ASN A 90 10.71 1.98 -11.39
CA ASN A 90 12.03 1.33 -11.31
C ASN A 90 13.24 2.30 -11.31
N THR A 91 13.01 3.59 -11.17
CA THR A 91 14.08 4.57 -11.00
C THR A 91 14.17 4.94 -9.53
N ASP A 92 15.37 4.85 -8.96
CA ASP A 92 15.63 5.28 -7.59
C ASP A 92 15.51 6.80 -7.48
N LEU A 93 14.72 7.24 -6.52
CA LEU A 93 14.58 8.66 -6.19
C LEU A 93 15.44 8.96 -4.95
N ASN A 94 16.18 10.05 -5.02
CA ASN A 94 16.92 10.52 -3.85
C ASN A 94 16.03 11.35 -2.91
N ILE A 95 14.83 10.83 -2.61
CA ILE A 95 13.87 11.43 -1.70
C ILE A 95 13.48 10.41 -0.60
N PRO A 96 13.13 10.90 0.59
CA PRO A 96 12.78 10.05 1.72
C PRO A 96 11.35 9.48 1.67
N PHE A 97 10.65 9.64 0.56
CA PHE A 97 9.25 9.24 0.43
C PHE A 97 9.04 8.30 -0.74
N GLN A 98 8.17 7.31 -0.56
CA GLN A 98 7.70 6.44 -1.63
C GLN A 98 6.40 6.99 -2.22
N PRO A 99 6.40 7.54 -3.44
CA PRO A 99 5.18 7.95 -4.13
C PRO A 99 4.45 6.75 -4.72
N VAL A 100 3.13 6.75 -4.64
CA VAL A 100 2.24 5.76 -5.25
C VAL A 100 1.08 6.45 -5.91
N PHE A 101 0.78 6.06 -7.14
CA PHE A 101 -0.32 6.60 -7.92
C PHE A 101 -1.37 5.54 -8.22
N ARG A 102 -2.63 5.96 -8.23
CA ARG A 102 -3.78 5.17 -8.65
C ARG A 102 -4.66 5.98 -9.56
N PHE A 103 -5.11 5.36 -10.64
CA PHE A 103 -6.03 5.94 -11.60
C PHE A 103 -7.14 4.95 -11.91
N GLY A 104 -8.35 5.44 -12.04
CA GLY A 104 -9.50 4.66 -12.46
C GLY A 104 -10.40 5.47 -13.35
N ALA A 105 -10.96 4.84 -14.38
CA ALA A 105 -11.97 5.43 -15.24
C ALA A 105 -13.08 4.42 -15.51
N THR A 106 -14.33 4.88 -15.48
CA THR A 106 -15.48 4.12 -15.90
C THR A 106 -16.24 4.96 -16.91
N TYR A 107 -16.55 4.38 -18.07
CA TYR A 107 -17.37 4.96 -19.10
C TYR A 107 -18.63 4.13 -19.31
N GLN A 108 -19.79 4.78 -19.30
CA GLN A 108 -21.09 4.17 -19.53
C GLN A 108 -21.67 4.63 -20.86
N PRO A 109 -21.32 3.99 -22.00
CA PRO A 109 -21.84 4.36 -23.33
C PRO A 109 -23.35 4.17 -23.44
N MET A 110 -23.88 3.09 -22.86
CA MET A 110 -25.29 2.71 -22.90
C MET A 110 -25.81 2.38 -21.50
N GLU A 111 -27.12 2.28 -21.33
CA GLU A 111 -27.77 2.12 -20.02
C GLU A 111 -27.23 0.95 -19.21
N TYR A 112 -26.87 -0.17 -19.87
CA TYR A 112 -26.41 -1.40 -19.22
C TYR A 112 -24.97 -1.79 -19.59
N THR A 113 -24.21 -0.92 -20.26
CA THR A 113 -22.85 -1.18 -20.72
C THR A 113 -21.87 -0.30 -19.98
N PHE A 114 -20.84 -0.89 -19.34
CA PHE A 114 -19.81 -0.17 -18.62
C PHE A 114 -18.44 -0.66 -19.08
N LEU A 115 -17.60 0.27 -19.50
CA LEU A 115 -16.18 0.06 -19.76
C LEU A 115 -15.40 0.59 -18.56
N ARG A 116 -14.45 -0.19 -18.08
CA ARG A 116 -13.59 0.19 -16.93
C ARG A 116 -12.13 0.07 -17.34
N ALA A 117 -11.34 1.03 -16.88
CA ALA A 117 -9.89 0.97 -16.93
C ALA A 117 -9.37 1.37 -15.56
N SER A 118 -8.36 0.66 -15.06
CA SER A 118 -7.66 1.03 -13.83
C SER A 118 -6.16 0.81 -13.96
N TYR A 119 -5.42 1.61 -13.24
CA TYR A 119 -3.98 1.50 -13.05
C TYR A 119 -3.66 1.78 -11.59
N GLY A 120 -2.81 0.97 -11.00
CA GLY A 120 -2.37 1.15 -9.62
C GLY A 120 -0.93 0.71 -9.44
N GLN A 121 -0.19 1.50 -8.69
CA GLN A 121 1.13 1.15 -8.19
C GLN A 121 0.99 0.60 -6.78
N GLY A 122 1.89 -0.29 -6.40
CA GLY A 122 2.01 -0.84 -5.06
C GLY A 122 3.45 -1.09 -4.69
N TYR A 123 3.73 -1.11 -3.41
CA TYR A 123 5.02 -1.49 -2.86
C TYR A 123 4.81 -2.18 -1.52
N ARG A 124 5.82 -2.90 -1.09
CA ARG A 124 5.88 -3.55 0.22
C ARG A 124 7.25 -3.31 0.83
N PHE A 125 7.30 -2.68 1.98
CA PHE A 125 8.52 -2.60 2.75
C PHE A 125 8.83 -3.96 3.38
N PRO A 126 10.11 -4.38 3.41
CA PRO A 126 10.50 -5.58 4.12
C PRO A 126 10.21 -5.42 5.62
N SER A 127 9.72 -6.48 6.23
CA SER A 127 9.50 -6.53 7.66
C SER A 127 10.81 -6.60 8.44
N ILE A 128 10.76 -6.31 9.75
CA ILE A 128 11.90 -6.46 10.65
C ILE A 128 12.41 -7.91 10.62
N ALA A 129 11.52 -8.89 10.68
CA ALA A 129 11.90 -10.30 10.64
C ALA A 129 12.62 -10.67 9.32
N GLU A 130 12.13 -10.20 8.16
CA GLU A 130 12.78 -10.47 6.87
C GLU A 130 14.19 -9.89 6.78
N LYS A 131 14.44 -8.73 7.39
CA LYS A 131 15.77 -8.11 7.38
C LYS A 131 16.76 -8.72 8.37
N TYR A 132 16.31 -9.12 9.53
CA TYR A 132 17.18 -9.40 10.67
C TYR A 132 17.12 -10.85 11.17
N ILE A 133 16.29 -11.72 10.58
CA ILE A 133 16.24 -13.11 10.99
C ILE A 133 17.61 -13.79 10.84
N SER A 134 18.03 -14.42 11.92
CA SER A 134 19.21 -15.27 11.94
C SER A 134 18.80 -16.64 12.51
N SER A 135 18.86 -17.67 11.70
CA SER A 135 18.44 -19.01 12.12
C SER A 135 19.22 -20.10 11.41
N ALA A 136 19.45 -21.19 12.11
CA ALA A 136 20.03 -22.42 11.56
C ALA A 136 18.97 -23.52 11.61
N VAL A 137 18.59 -24.07 10.46
CA VAL A 137 17.63 -25.18 10.34
C VAL A 137 18.33 -26.34 9.63
N GLY A 138 18.81 -27.29 10.40
CA GLY A 138 19.61 -28.38 9.87
C GLY A 138 20.90 -27.86 9.19
N PRO A 139 21.17 -28.23 7.93
CA PRO A 139 22.33 -27.74 7.17
C PRO A 139 22.12 -26.32 6.59
N LEU A 140 20.95 -25.72 6.72
CA LEU A 140 20.63 -24.41 6.16
C LEU A 140 20.84 -23.33 7.22
N ASN A 141 21.63 -22.32 6.86
CA ASN A 141 21.82 -21.12 7.65
C ASN A 141 21.13 -19.94 6.96
N VAL A 142 20.29 -19.23 7.70
CA VAL A 142 19.66 -17.96 7.28
C VAL A 142 20.43 -16.84 7.93
N PHE A 143 20.93 -15.92 7.11
CA PHE A 143 21.69 -14.75 7.56
C PHE A 143 20.85 -13.48 7.43
N PRO A 144 21.00 -12.52 8.35
CA PRO A 144 20.38 -11.21 8.23
C PRO A 144 20.81 -10.49 6.95
N ASN A 145 19.85 -9.83 6.29
CA ASN A 145 20.11 -8.93 5.17
C ASN A 145 19.53 -7.54 5.46
N PRO A 146 20.26 -6.66 6.16
CA PRO A 146 19.79 -5.31 6.46
C PRO A 146 19.63 -4.44 5.20
N ASN A 147 20.24 -4.81 4.08
CA ASN A 147 20.16 -4.10 2.80
C ASN A 147 18.96 -4.53 1.94
N LEU A 148 18.07 -5.37 2.48
CA LEU A 148 16.87 -5.80 1.75
C LEU A 148 16.03 -4.58 1.37
N GLU A 149 15.78 -4.41 0.08
CA GLU A 149 15.03 -3.30 -0.49
C GLU A 149 13.52 -3.58 -0.51
N PRO A 150 12.68 -2.53 -0.58
CA PRO A 150 11.25 -2.69 -0.79
C PRO A 150 10.93 -3.37 -2.13
N GLU A 151 9.92 -4.22 -2.11
CA GLU A 151 9.32 -4.76 -3.33
C GLU A 151 8.41 -3.71 -3.96
N TYR A 152 8.38 -3.67 -5.29
CA TYR A 152 7.62 -2.72 -6.06
C TYR A 152 6.86 -3.41 -7.18
N GLY A 153 5.62 -2.98 -7.42
CA GLY A 153 4.79 -3.53 -8.47
C GLY A 153 3.76 -2.54 -8.99
N TRP A 154 3.14 -2.88 -10.10
CA TRP A 154 1.99 -2.18 -10.65
C TRP A 154 0.99 -3.16 -11.25
N SER A 155 -0.25 -2.74 -11.36
CA SER A 155 -1.30 -3.46 -12.08
C SER A 155 -2.05 -2.52 -13.00
N ALA A 156 -2.49 -3.04 -14.14
CA ALA A 156 -3.40 -2.37 -15.05
C ALA A 156 -4.50 -3.33 -15.45
N GLU A 157 -5.74 -2.88 -15.42
CA GLU A 157 -6.91 -3.70 -15.72
C GLU A 157 -7.84 -2.99 -16.69
N LEU A 158 -8.40 -3.77 -17.62
CA LEU A 158 -9.50 -3.36 -18.49
C LEU A 158 -10.68 -4.30 -18.26
N GLY A 159 -11.87 -3.74 -18.13
CA GLY A 159 -13.08 -4.50 -17.86
C GLY A 159 -14.26 -4.02 -18.69
N LEU A 160 -15.08 -4.98 -19.10
CA LEU A 160 -16.40 -4.75 -19.72
C LEU A 160 -17.47 -5.39 -18.83
N LYS A 161 -18.49 -4.60 -18.46
CA LYS A 161 -19.70 -5.11 -17.81
C LYS A 161 -20.88 -4.83 -18.73
N GLN A 162 -21.59 -5.89 -19.14
CA GLN A 162 -22.81 -5.81 -19.94
C GLN A 162 -23.98 -6.37 -19.14
N GLY A 163 -25.01 -5.56 -18.93
CA GLY A 163 -26.30 -6.01 -18.43
C GLY A 163 -27.32 -6.21 -19.54
N PHE A 164 -28.28 -7.10 -19.31
CA PHE A 164 -29.39 -7.35 -20.22
C PHE A 164 -30.69 -7.19 -19.47
N LYS A 165 -31.66 -6.45 -20.06
CA LYS A 165 -33.01 -6.34 -19.52
C LYS A 165 -33.87 -7.43 -20.17
N ILE A 166 -34.20 -8.46 -19.41
CA ILE A 166 -35.12 -9.50 -19.86
C ILE A 166 -36.54 -9.02 -19.56
N LYS A 167 -37.32 -8.71 -20.61
CA LYS A 167 -38.76 -8.44 -20.46
C LYS A 167 -39.48 -9.77 -20.16
N ASN A 168 -40.27 -9.78 -19.09
CA ASN A 168 -41.15 -10.88 -18.65
C ASN A 168 -40.49 -12.04 -17.89
N PHE A 169 -39.88 -11.78 -16.74
CA PHE A 169 -40.01 -12.72 -15.62
C PHE A 169 -41.10 -12.16 -14.68
N LYS A 170 -42.29 -12.81 -14.68
CA LYS A 170 -43.28 -12.75 -13.61
C LYS A 170 -42.98 -13.87 -12.63
#